data_2ed60351e3b47c2308ab4ca12f8a4e4d
#
_entry.id   2ed60351e3b47c2308ab4ca12f8a4e4d
#
_cell.length_a   1.000
_cell.length_b   1.000
_cell.length_c   1.000
_cell.angle_alpha   90.00
_cell.angle_beta   90.00
_cell.angle_gamma   90.00
#
_symmetry.space_group_name_H-M   'P 1'
#
loop_
_entity.id
_entity.type
_entity.pdbx_description
1 polymer ?
#
loop_
_entity_poly.entity_id
_entity_poly.type
_entity_poly.pdbx_seq_one_letter_code
_entity_poly.pdbx_strand_id
1 'polypeptide(L)'
;ALAEEILAGNESVASVDKISSAKNILKRQTERKKQSALAALDDGPVNTSVPLRHEDFHEWAAGYTGVKFNFIHCDFPYGIAADNQQQGNNIALHGGYADGLDVYERLLASLSMAMSNVVADHAHLMFWFSLDYYEMTRNALTEMGWRVNPFPLIWHKSDNTGLLPDPQRGPRRVYETAFLASRGDRLIVNSVSNLFAHPGKDKEIHMSEKPVEMLQHFFRMFVDSNSVVLDPTAGSGNALWAAKEMGANYVLGLERDPAFHERSVAAWKARSTEAGA
;
A
#
# COMPACT_ATOMS: atom_id res chain seq x y z
N ALA A 1 -12.25 28.72 -15.73
CA ALA A 1 -11.63 27.88 -14.66
C ALA A 1 -10.30 28.47 -14.17
N LEU A 2 -9.17 28.40 -14.95
CA LEU A 2 -7.86 28.86 -14.45
C LEU A 2 -7.83 30.36 -14.13
N ALA A 3 -8.34 31.21 -15.04
CA ALA A 3 -8.42 32.66 -14.85
C ALA A 3 -9.36 33.05 -13.70
N GLU A 4 -10.43 32.34 -13.51
CA GLU A 4 -11.39 32.56 -12.39
C GLU A 4 -10.75 32.26 -11.04
N GLU A 5 -9.95 31.18 -10.93
CA GLU A 5 -9.23 30.84 -9.70
C GLU A 5 -8.13 31.86 -9.34
N ILE A 6 -7.43 32.38 -10.35
CA ILE A 6 -6.44 33.44 -10.14
C ILE A 6 -7.15 34.73 -9.66
N LEU A 7 -8.29 35.11 -10.27
CA LEU A 7 -9.08 36.25 -9.87
C LEU A 7 -9.73 36.08 -8.49
N ALA A 8 -10.01 34.83 -8.10
CA ALA A 8 -10.51 34.50 -6.77
C ALA A 8 -9.42 34.49 -5.68
N GLY A 9 -8.15 34.80 -6.02
CA GLY A 9 -7.05 34.90 -5.06
C GLY A 9 -6.40 33.58 -4.69
N ASN A 10 -6.47 32.56 -5.55
CA ASN A 10 -5.77 31.28 -5.33
C ASN A 10 -4.25 31.46 -5.54
N GLU A 11 -3.53 31.83 -4.48
CA GLU A 11 -2.10 32.11 -4.49
C GLU A 11 -1.26 30.95 -5.02
N SER A 12 -1.62 29.70 -4.70
CA SER A 12 -0.90 28.51 -5.16
C SER A 12 -0.94 28.35 -6.68
N VAL A 13 -2.01 28.83 -7.32
CA VAL A 13 -2.18 28.81 -8.78
C VAL A 13 -1.52 30.04 -9.42
N ALA A 14 -1.61 31.20 -8.75
CA ALA A 14 -1.08 32.46 -9.23
C ALA A 14 0.47 32.54 -9.15
N SER A 15 1.10 31.79 -8.25
CA SER A 15 2.53 31.86 -7.98
C SER A 15 3.40 31.07 -8.95
N VAL A 16 2.84 30.36 -9.94
CA VAL A 16 3.61 29.52 -10.87
C VAL A 16 3.73 30.14 -12.26
N ASP A 17 4.94 30.15 -12.80
CA ASP A 17 5.26 30.78 -14.10
C ASP A 17 4.72 30.05 -15.33
N LYS A 18 4.34 28.76 -15.18
CA LYS A 18 3.86 27.93 -16.30
C LYS A 18 2.38 27.60 -16.17
N ILE A 19 1.63 27.86 -17.23
CA ILE A 19 0.20 27.53 -17.33
C ILE A 19 -0.07 26.04 -17.09
N SER A 20 0.82 25.15 -17.55
CA SER A 20 0.71 23.71 -17.33
C SER A 20 0.82 23.34 -15.83
N SER A 21 1.72 24.00 -15.12
CA SER A 21 1.90 23.82 -13.67
C SER A 21 0.68 24.34 -12.89
N ALA A 22 0.17 25.52 -13.27
CA ALA A 22 -1.05 26.09 -12.68
C ALA A 22 -2.27 25.18 -12.87
N LYS A 23 -2.44 24.62 -14.10
CA LYS A 23 -3.51 23.64 -14.39
C LYS A 23 -3.38 22.36 -13.54
N ASN A 24 -2.16 21.86 -13.34
CA ASN A 24 -1.92 20.68 -12.53
C ASN A 24 -2.22 20.93 -11.05
N ILE A 25 -1.87 22.12 -10.52
CA ILE A 25 -2.19 22.50 -9.15
C ILE A 25 -3.71 22.59 -8.99
N LEU A 26 -4.39 23.26 -9.92
CA LEU A 26 -5.84 23.39 -9.87
C LEU A 26 -6.54 22.02 -9.95
N LYS A 27 -6.08 21.13 -10.82
CA LYS A 27 -6.60 19.76 -10.90
C LYS A 27 -6.44 19.02 -9.57
N ARG A 28 -5.26 19.11 -8.93
CA ARG A 28 -5.01 18.51 -7.60
C ARG A 28 -5.93 19.09 -6.52
N GLN A 29 -6.10 20.41 -6.50
CA GLN A 29 -6.98 21.07 -5.52
C GLN A 29 -8.44 20.67 -5.71
N THR A 30 -8.90 20.59 -6.98
CA THR A 30 -10.26 20.17 -7.30
C THR A 30 -10.49 18.72 -6.88
N GLU A 31 -9.51 17.84 -7.14
CA GLU A 31 -9.61 16.43 -6.73
C GLU A 31 -9.64 16.29 -5.21
N ARG A 32 -8.78 17.03 -4.49
CA ARG A 32 -8.79 17.06 -3.02
C ARG A 32 -10.15 17.55 -2.48
N LYS A 33 -10.73 18.62 -3.06
CA LYS A 33 -12.07 19.11 -2.66
C LYS A 33 -13.14 18.04 -2.88
N LYS A 34 -13.12 17.34 -4.02
CA LYS A 34 -14.05 16.23 -4.29
C LYS A 34 -13.90 15.09 -3.27
N GLN A 35 -12.66 14.71 -2.96
CA GLN A 35 -12.39 13.64 -1.99
C GLN A 35 -12.79 14.06 -0.57
N SER A 36 -12.51 15.31 -0.17
CA SER A 36 -12.98 15.84 1.12
C SER A 36 -14.50 15.90 1.21
N ALA A 37 -15.18 16.27 0.12
CA ALA A 37 -16.64 16.30 0.07
C ALA A 37 -17.21 14.87 0.15
N LEU A 38 -16.59 13.89 -0.52
CA LEU A 38 -16.98 12.48 -0.41
C LEU A 38 -16.74 11.93 1.00
N ALA A 39 -15.60 12.26 1.62
CA ALA A 39 -15.31 11.88 3.00
C ALA A 39 -16.26 12.53 4.03
N ALA A 40 -16.78 13.73 3.73
CA ALA A 40 -17.74 14.44 4.59
C ALA A 40 -19.18 13.96 4.44
N LEU A 41 -19.52 13.27 3.35
CA LEU A 41 -20.84 12.67 3.12
C LEU A 41 -21.00 11.31 3.80
N ASP A 42 -19.90 10.73 4.26
CA ASP A 42 -19.89 9.48 4.96
C ASP A 42 -19.67 9.78 6.45
N ASP A 43 -20.57 9.34 7.30
CA ASP A 43 -20.33 9.22 8.75
C ASP A 43 -19.24 8.14 8.91
N GLY A 44 -18.01 8.52 8.52
CA GLY A 44 -16.86 7.65 8.42
C GLY A 44 -16.75 6.73 9.62
N PRO A 45 -16.33 5.49 9.44
CA PRO A 45 -16.29 4.54 10.55
C PRO A 45 -15.58 5.18 11.72
N VAL A 46 -16.24 5.17 12.87
CA VAL A 46 -15.71 5.62 14.16
C VAL A 46 -14.27 5.12 14.23
N ASN A 47 -13.33 6.02 14.37
CA ASN A 47 -11.91 5.75 14.46
C ASN A 47 -11.71 4.73 15.60
N THR A 48 -11.81 3.45 15.28
CA THR A 48 -11.58 2.38 16.26
C THR A 48 -10.12 2.50 16.67
N SER A 49 -9.83 2.41 17.95
CA SER A 49 -8.48 2.56 18.50
C SER A 49 -7.44 1.66 17.83
N VAL A 50 -7.87 0.61 17.10
CA VAL A 50 -7.05 -0.32 16.35
C VAL A 50 -7.70 -0.60 14.98
N PRO A 51 -7.09 -0.20 13.86
CA PRO A 51 -7.66 -0.35 12.52
C PRO A 51 -7.32 -1.70 11.87
N LEU A 52 -7.15 -2.74 12.66
CA LEU A 52 -6.84 -4.09 12.21
C LEU A 52 -8.00 -5.01 12.52
N ARG A 53 -8.46 -5.77 11.53
CA ARG A 53 -9.53 -6.75 11.65
C ARG A 53 -9.02 -8.16 11.39
N HIS A 54 -9.50 -9.11 12.18
CA HIS A 54 -9.28 -10.52 11.94
C HIS A 54 -10.30 -11.02 10.92
N GLU A 55 -10.01 -10.84 9.63
CA GLU A 55 -10.90 -11.19 8.52
C GLU A 55 -10.09 -11.65 7.30
N ASP A 56 -10.65 -12.58 6.51
CA ASP A 56 -10.10 -12.96 5.20
C ASP A 56 -10.56 -11.94 4.15
N PHE A 57 -9.62 -11.43 3.35
CA PHE A 57 -9.91 -10.40 2.35
C PHE A 57 -10.96 -10.85 1.32
N HIS A 58 -10.91 -12.12 0.90
CA HIS A 58 -11.85 -12.65 -0.09
C HIS A 58 -13.30 -12.58 0.42
N GLU A 59 -13.53 -13.04 1.65
CA GLU A 59 -14.86 -13.05 2.27
C GLU A 59 -15.32 -11.63 2.60
N TRP A 60 -14.43 -10.82 3.18
CA TRP A 60 -14.72 -9.45 3.53
C TRP A 60 -15.09 -8.60 2.32
N ALA A 61 -14.32 -8.68 1.22
CA ALA A 61 -14.55 -7.88 0.02
C ALA A 61 -15.91 -8.19 -0.64
N ALA A 62 -16.35 -9.44 -0.59
CA ALA A 62 -17.63 -9.85 -1.18
C ALA A 62 -18.84 -9.19 -0.49
N GLY A 63 -18.74 -8.93 0.82
CA GLY A 63 -19.81 -8.32 1.63
C GLY A 63 -19.64 -6.83 1.94
N TYR A 64 -18.57 -6.20 1.44
CA TYR A 64 -18.25 -4.83 1.82
C TYR A 64 -19.18 -3.81 1.16
N THR A 65 -19.75 -2.92 1.99
CA THR A 65 -20.66 -1.83 1.57
C THR A 65 -20.28 -0.47 2.15
N GLY A 66 -19.09 -0.36 2.74
CA GLY A 66 -18.61 0.87 3.40
C GLY A 66 -17.94 1.86 2.45
N VAL A 67 -17.16 2.75 3.03
CA VAL A 67 -16.38 3.78 2.32
C VAL A 67 -15.39 3.14 1.36
N LYS A 68 -15.34 3.65 0.11
CA LYS A 68 -14.36 3.17 -0.86
C LYS A 68 -12.98 3.73 -0.58
N PHE A 69 -11.98 2.89 -0.76
CA PHE A 69 -10.58 3.20 -0.51
C PHE A 69 -9.93 3.83 -1.74
N ASN A 70 -9.20 4.91 -1.54
CA ASN A 70 -8.50 5.62 -2.61
C ASN A 70 -6.99 5.40 -2.62
N PHE A 71 -6.47 4.66 -1.66
CA PHE A 71 -5.13 4.08 -1.69
C PHE A 71 -5.18 2.65 -1.16
N ILE A 72 -4.71 1.72 -1.99
CA ILE A 72 -4.60 0.30 -1.66
C ILE A 72 -3.13 -0.06 -1.60
N HIS A 73 -2.70 -0.64 -0.47
CA HIS A 73 -1.38 -1.25 -0.33
C HIS A 73 -1.55 -2.76 -0.32
N CYS A 74 -1.00 -3.45 -1.30
CA CYS A 74 -1.04 -4.90 -1.39
C CYS A 74 0.36 -5.49 -1.23
N ASP A 75 0.53 -6.32 -0.21
CA ASP A 75 1.71 -7.15 0.01
C ASP A 75 1.27 -8.61 0.12
N PHE A 76 0.79 -9.16 -1.00
CA PHE A 76 0.33 -10.54 -1.07
C PHE A 76 1.49 -11.52 -0.97
N PRO A 77 1.28 -12.76 -0.47
CA PRO A 77 2.24 -13.84 -0.68
C PRO A 77 2.63 -13.93 -2.16
N TYR A 78 3.94 -13.99 -2.45
CA TYR A 78 4.41 -13.82 -3.85
C TYR A 78 4.25 -15.05 -4.73
N GLY A 79 3.78 -16.17 -4.18
CA GLY A 79 3.62 -17.43 -4.92
C GLY A 79 4.94 -18.13 -5.26
N ILE A 80 6.04 -17.77 -4.62
CA ILE A 80 7.37 -18.29 -4.89
C ILE A 80 7.79 -19.45 -3.96
N ALA A 81 6.87 -19.92 -3.13
CA ALA A 81 7.12 -20.94 -2.11
C ALA A 81 8.36 -20.61 -1.26
N ALA A 82 8.44 -19.38 -0.77
CA ALA A 82 9.58 -18.85 -0.03
C ALA A 82 9.94 -19.71 1.20
N ASP A 83 8.96 -20.39 1.79
CA ASP A 83 9.15 -21.32 2.91
C ASP A 83 10.07 -22.48 2.55
N ASN A 84 10.04 -22.95 1.30
CA ASN A 84 10.90 -24.04 0.83
C ASN A 84 12.33 -23.58 0.51
N GLN A 85 12.54 -22.26 0.36
CA GLN A 85 13.85 -21.67 0.00
C GLN A 85 14.61 -21.11 1.20
N GLN A 86 13.95 -20.99 2.35
CA GLN A 86 14.56 -20.49 3.58
C GLN A 86 15.13 -21.63 4.41
N GLN A 87 16.45 -21.77 4.39
CA GLN A 87 17.18 -22.63 5.33
C GLN A 87 17.56 -21.79 6.55
N GLY A 88 17.01 -22.12 7.74
CA GLY A 88 17.46 -21.50 8.98
C GLY A 88 16.40 -21.33 10.06
N ASN A 89 16.83 -20.88 11.25
CA ASN A 89 16.06 -20.75 12.48
C ASN A 89 14.84 -19.79 12.42
N ASN A 90 14.69 -19.00 11.37
CA ASN A 90 13.65 -17.97 11.29
C ASN A 90 12.23 -18.54 11.14
N ILE A 91 12.06 -19.67 10.42
CA ILE A 91 10.75 -20.34 10.29
C ILE A 91 10.28 -20.86 11.66
N ALA A 92 11.20 -21.36 12.48
CA ALA A 92 10.90 -21.87 13.82
C ALA A 92 10.47 -20.76 14.79
N LEU A 93 10.88 -19.52 14.55
CA LEU A 93 10.60 -18.37 15.43
C LEU A 93 9.29 -17.64 15.07
N HIS A 94 8.93 -17.59 13.78
CA HIS A 94 7.81 -16.72 13.32
C HIS A 94 6.66 -17.50 12.65
N GLY A 95 6.80 -18.81 12.42
CA GLY A 95 5.82 -19.61 11.66
C GLY A 95 5.93 -19.37 10.15
N GLY A 96 5.57 -20.38 9.34
CA GLY A 96 5.43 -20.26 7.89
C GLY A 96 4.02 -19.78 7.51
N TYR A 97 3.87 -19.16 6.35
CA TYR A 97 2.57 -18.85 5.76
C TYR A 97 2.48 -19.47 4.36
N ALA A 98 1.25 -19.76 3.89
CA ALA A 98 1.06 -20.35 2.57
C ALA A 98 1.46 -19.32 1.48
N ASP A 99 2.55 -19.61 0.77
CA ASP A 99 3.11 -18.81 -0.32
C ASP A 99 3.11 -19.62 -1.63
N GLY A 100 1.97 -20.23 -1.95
CA GLY A 100 1.77 -20.93 -3.21
C GLY A 100 1.22 -19.99 -4.29
N LEU A 101 1.47 -20.35 -5.57
CA LEU A 101 0.94 -19.59 -6.71
C LEU A 101 -0.59 -19.53 -6.69
N ASP A 102 -1.25 -20.58 -6.25
CA ASP A 102 -2.70 -20.66 -6.10
C ASP A 102 -3.26 -19.62 -5.10
N VAL A 103 -2.53 -19.36 -4.01
CA VAL A 103 -2.88 -18.33 -3.03
C VAL A 103 -2.74 -16.95 -3.64
N TYR A 104 -1.65 -16.71 -4.38
CA TYR A 104 -1.42 -15.45 -5.08
C TYR A 104 -2.51 -15.16 -6.13
N GLU A 105 -2.85 -16.13 -6.98
CA GLU A 105 -3.90 -16.02 -7.99
C GLU A 105 -5.28 -15.79 -7.36
N ARG A 106 -5.59 -16.47 -6.25
CA ARG A 106 -6.83 -16.27 -5.50
C ARG A 106 -6.94 -14.85 -4.95
N LEU A 107 -5.86 -14.29 -4.41
CA LEU A 107 -5.83 -12.92 -3.90
C LEU A 107 -5.96 -11.89 -5.03
N LEU A 108 -5.34 -12.12 -6.20
CA LEU A 108 -5.57 -11.29 -7.39
C LEU A 108 -7.03 -11.34 -7.84
N ALA A 109 -7.66 -12.51 -7.86
CA ALA A 109 -9.09 -12.64 -8.17
C ALA A 109 -9.96 -11.90 -7.14
N SER A 110 -9.62 -11.96 -5.85
CA SER A 110 -10.31 -11.22 -4.79
C SER A 110 -10.19 -9.71 -4.99
N LEU A 111 -9.01 -9.22 -5.37
CA LEU A 111 -8.81 -7.81 -5.69
C LEU A 111 -9.64 -7.39 -6.91
N SER A 112 -9.72 -8.24 -7.94
CA SER A 112 -10.56 -7.99 -9.11
C SER A 112 -12.05 -7.86 -8.74
N MET A 113 -12.57 -8.74 -7.89
CA MET A 113 -13.95 -8.66 -7.40
C MET A 113 -14.18 -7.39 -6.56
N ALA A 114 -13.18 -6.96 -5.80
CA ALA A 114 -13.25 -5.78 -4.93
C ALA A 114 -13.28 -4.44 -5.70
N MET A 115 -12.95 -4.43 -7.00
CA MET A 115 -12.82 -3.19 -7.78
C MET A 115 -14.08 -2.33 -7.83
N SER A 116 -15.26 -2.92 -7.72
CA SER A 116 -16.55 -2.22 -7.83
C SER A 116 -17.03 -1.62 -6.51
N ASN A 117 -16.81 -2.31 -5.40
CA ASN A 117 -17.41 -1.96 -4.10
C ASN A 117 -16.37 -1.46 -3.07
N VAL A 118 -15.11 -1.86 -3.19
CA VAL A 118 -14.04 -1.51 -2.25
C VAL A 118 -13.18 -0.36 -2.76
N VAL A 119 -12.85 -0.35 -4.06
CA VAL A 119 -11.90 0.61 -4.64
C VAL A 119 -12.63 1.85 -5.17
N ALA A 120 -12.16 3.04 -4.79
CA ALA A 120 -12.69 4.29 -5.29
C ALA A 120 -12.39 4.48 -6.79
N ASP A 121 -13.22 5.28 -7.50
CA ASP A 121 -13.04 5.54 -8.93
C ASP A 121 -11.74 6.28 -9.25
N HIS A 122 -11.22 7.05 -8.29
CA HIS A 122 -9.95 7.76 -8.35
C HIS A 122 -9.05 7.25 -7.24
N ALA A 123 -8.13 6.33 -7.57
CA ALA A 123 -7.33 5.64 -6.58
C ALA A 123 -5.89 5.38 -7.04
N HIS A 124 -5.02 5.12 -6.07
CA HIS A 124 -3.70 4.55 -6.28
C HIS A 124 -3.62 3.14 -5.70
N LEU A 125 -2.75 2.33 -6.29
CA LEU A 125 -2.38 1.01 -5.82
C LEU A 125 -0.86 0.92 -5.76
N MET A 126 -0.33 0.47 -4.62
CA MET A 126 1.04 0.00 -4.47
C MET A 126 0.97 -1.51 -4.26
N PHE A 127 1.52 -2.26 -5.20
CA PHE A 127 1.37 -3.71 -5.25
C PHE A 127 2.74 -4.39 -5.28
N TRP A 128 3.14 -5.04 -4.17
CA TRP A 128 4.36 -5.81 -4.08
C TRP A 128 4.25 -7.13 -4.82
N PHE A 129 5.31 -7.51 -5.53
CA PHE A 129 5.33 -8.73 -6.35
C PHE A 129 6.74 -9.27 -6.56
N SER A 130 6.84 -10.57 -6.91
CA SER A 130 8.08 -11.15 -7.43
C SER A 130 8.25 -10.83 -8.90
N LEU A 131 9.48 -10.48 -9.32
CA LEU A 131 9.82 -10.30 -10.75
C LEU A 131 9.60 -11.57 -11.58
N ASP A 132 9.56 -12.74 -10.95
CA ASP A 132 9.22 -13.99 -11.61
C ASP A 132 7.80 -13.96 -12.23
N TYR A 133 6.91 -13.13 -11.68
CA TYR A 133 5.52 -12.94 -12.11
C TYR A 133 5.21 -11.54 -12.64
N TYR A 134 6.23 -10.81 -13.12
CA TYR A 134 6.07 -9.41 -13.58
C TYR A 134 4.95 -9.26 -14.61
N GLU A 135 5.00 -10.03 -15.71
CA GLU A 135 4.01 -9.90 -16.80
C GLU A 135 2.62 -10.35 -16.35
N MET A 136 2.53 -11.46 -15.65
CA MET A 136 1.25 -11.99 -15.14
C MET A 136 0.56 -10.96 -14.24
N THR A 137 1.29 -10.43 -13.26
CA THR A 137 0.75 -9.44 -12.32
C THR A 137 0.36 -8.15 -13.02
N ARG A 138 1.23 -7.63 -13.90
CA ARG A 138 0.96 -6.42 -14.66
C ARG A 138 -0.29 -6.57 -15.54
N ASN A 139 -0.45 -7.69 -16.22
CA ASN A 139 -1.61 -7.97 -17.06
C ASN A 139 -2.88 -8.06 -16.22
N ALA A 140 -2.88 -8.81 -15.13
CA ALA A 140 -4.01 -8.92 -14.23
C ALA A 140 -4.46 -7.55 -13.69
N LEU A 141 -3.53 -6.71 -13.24
CA LEU A 141 -3.85 -5.35 -12.77
C LEU A 141 -4.40 -4.47 -13.90
N THR A 142 -3.85 -4.61 -15.12
CA THR A 142 -4.34 -3.85 -16.29
C THR A 142 -5.76 -4.25 -16.68
N GLU A 143 -6.07 -5.54 -16.64
CA GLU A 143 -7.42 -6.09 -16.89
C GLU A 143 -8.44 -5.61 -15.84
N MET A 144 -8.00 -5.39 -14.61
CA MET A 144 -8.82 -4.76 -13.55
C MET A 144 -9.06 -3.25 -13.77
N GLY A 145 -8.46 -2.65 -14.81
CA GLY A 145 -8.59 -1.22 -15.15
C GLY A 145 -7.55 -0.31 -14.48
N TRP A 146 -6.50 -0.85 -13.90
CA TRP A 146 -5.37 -0.05 -13.41
C TRP A 146 -4.43 0.37 -14.53
N ARG A 147 -3.98 1.63 -14.50
CA ARG A 147 -2.83 2.10 -15.28
C ARG A 147 -1.55 1.80 -14.51
N VAL A 148 -0.90 0.71 -14.87
CA VAL A 148 0.32 0.24 -14.19
C VAL A 148 1.55 0.94 -14.74
N ASN A 149 2.35 1.56 -13.86
CA ASN A 149 3.65 2.12 -14.25
C ASN A 149 4.61 0.95 -14.57
N PRO A 150 5.26 0.94 -15.75
CA PRO A 150 6.17 -0.14 -16.11
C PRO A 150 7.49 -0.15 -15.30
N PHE A 151 7.84 0.96 -14.67
CA PHE A 151 9.03 1.06 -13.82
C PHE A 151 8.62 0.82 -12.36
N PRO A 152 9.05 -0.30 -11.74
CA PRO A 152 8.66 -0.60 -10.38
C PRO A 152 9.31 0.34 -9.36
N LEU A 153 8.69 0.41 -8.19
CA LEU A 153 9.32 0.90 -6.98
C LEU A 153 10.25 -0.19 -6.46
N ILE A 154 11.41 0.18 -5.93
CA ILE A 154 12.45 -0.76 -5.52
C ILE A 154 12.84 -0.46 -4.07
N TRP A 155 12.62 -1.45 -3.20
CA TRP A 155 13.26 -1.47 -1.88
C TRP A 155 14.58 -2.25 -1.96
N HIS A 156 15.71 -1.54 -1.94
CA HIS A 156 17.02 -2.15 -1.85
C HIS A 156 17.37 -2.44 -0.39
N LYS A 157 17.68 -3.70 -0.07
CA LYS A 157 18.09 -4.15 1.26
C LYS A 157 19.56 -3.82 1.48
N SER A 158 19.84 -2.67 2.08
CA SER A 158 21.21 -2.13 2.22
C SER A 158 22.16 -2.97 3.09
N ASP A 159 21.61 -3.91 3.86
CA ASP A 159 22.35 -4.88 4.68
C ASP A 159 22.64 -6.20 3.94
N ASN A 160 22.39 -6.25 2.63
CA ASN A 160 22.52 -7.44 1.78
C ASN A 160 21.69 -8.66 2.24
N THR A 161 20.66 -8.47 3.06
CA THR A 161 19.67 -9.52 3.33
C THR A 161 18.85 -9.79 2.08
N GLY A 162 18.42 -11.04 1.90
CA GLY A 162 17.61 -11.42 0.75
C GLY A 162 17.73 -12.88 0.40
N LEU A 163 17.04 -13.28 -0.66
CA LEU A 163 17.01 -14.65 -1.13
C LEU A 163 18.29 -14.99 -1.93
N LEU A 164 18.82 -16.19 -1.69
CA LEU A 164 19.92 -16.77 -2.45
C LEU A 164 19.48 -18.16 -2.97
N PRO A 165 18.66 -18.19 -4.03
CA PRO A 165 18.05 -19.45 -4.50
C PRO A 165 19.06 -20.49 -4.99
N ASP A 166 20.10 -20.03 -5.69
CA ASP A 166 21.17 -20.88 -6.19
C ASP A 166 22.52 -20.17 -6.06
N PRO A 167 23.29 -20.49 -5.00
CA PRO A 167 24.58 -19.83 -4.76
C PRO A 167 25.65 -20.16 -5.79
N GLN A 168 25.43 -21.19 -6.63
CA GLN A 168 26.38 -21.61 -7.65
C GLN A 168 26.09 -20.98 -9.02
N ARG A 169 24.84 -20.56 -9.28
CA ARG A 169 24.40 -20.11 -10.62
C ARG A 169 23.78 -18.72 -10.65
N GLY A 170 23.46 -18.14 -9.50
CA GLY A 170 22.79 -16.84 -9.45
C GLY A 170 23.24 -15.94 -8.29
N PRO A 171 23.00 -14.64 -8.40
CA PRO A 171 23.30 -13.69 -7.35
C PRO A 171 22.29 -13.78 -6.20
N ARG A 172 22.63 -13.22 -5.05
CA ARG A 172 21.68 -12.92 -3.99
C ARG A 172 20.72 -11.82 -4.46
N ARG A 173 19.42 -12.04 -4.30
CA ARG A 173 18.36 -11.07 -4.60
C ARG A 173 18.20 -10.15 -3.40
N VAL A 174 18.78 -8.93 -3.46
CA VAL A 174 18.84 -7.97 -2.34
C VAL A 174 17.84 -6.83 -2.46
N TYR A 175 16.78 -7.01 -3.22
CA TYR A 175 15.73 -6.01 -3.36
C TYR A 175 14.35 -6.66 -3.50
N GLU A 176 13.34 -5.87 -3.21
CA GLU A 176 11.94 -6.20 -3.49
C GLU A 176 11.33 -5.11 -4.37
N THR A 177 10.30 -5.48 -5.12
CA THR A 177 9.68 -4.60 -6.12
C THR A 177 8.19 -4.45 -5.87
N ALA A 178 7.67 -3.22 -6.13
CA ALA A 178 6.24 -2.96 -6.12
C ALA A 178 5.83 -2.20 -7.38
N PHE A 179 4.68 -2.54 -7.95
CA PHE A 179 4.05 -1.68 -8.96
C PHE A 179 3.43 -0.46 -8.31
N LEU A 180 3.61 0.69 -8.96
CA LEU A 180 2.76 1.85 -8.82
C LEU A 180 1.68 1.77 -9.89
N ALA A 181 0.41 1.78 -9.49
CA ALA A 181 -0.70 1.86 -10.42
C ALA A 181 -1.71 2.93 -10.00
N SER A 182 -2.45 3.44 -10.97
CA SER A 182 -3.46 4.46 -10.74
C SER A 182 -4.75 4.15 -11.49
N ARG A 183 -5.87 4.56 -10.92
CA ARG A 183 -7.20 4.49 -11.52
C ARG A 183 -7.83 5.88 -11.51
N GLY A 184 -8.64 6.20 -12.53
CA GLY A 184 -9.25 7.52 -12.65
C GLY A 184 -8.21 8.64 -12.78
N ASP A 185 -8.48 9.80 -12.20
CA ASP A 185 -7.66 11.02 -12.32
C ASP A 185 -6.91 11.40 -11.03
N ARG A 186 -6.72 10.43 -10.09
CA ARG A 186 -5.97 10.73 -8.87
C ARG A 186 -4.50 11.01 -9.22
N LEU A 187 -4.05 12.23 -8.88
CA LEU A 187 -2.65 12.64 -9.03
C LEU A 187 -1.85 12.24 -7.79
N ILE A 188 -0.55 12.00 -7.97
CA ILE A 188 0.35 11.82 -6.83
C ILE A 188 0.48 13.12 -6.03
N VAL A 189 0.66 13.01 -4.71
CA VAL A 189 0.83 14.14 -3.80
C VAL A 189 2.20 14.78 -4.00
N ASN A 190 3.25 13.96 -3.92
CA ASN A 190 4.64 14.38 -4.14
C ASN A 190 5.37 13.35 -5.02
N SER A 191 6.30 13.80 -5.83
CA SER A 191 7.20 12.89 -6.55
C SER A 191 8.38 12.52 -5.65
N VAL A 192 8.71 11.21 -5.60
CA VAL A 192 9.87 10.69 -4.90
C VAL A 192 10.70 9.78 -5.81
N SER A 193 11.91 9.42 -5.39
CA SER A 193 12.69 8.38 -6.08
C SER A 193 11.94 7.05 -6.05
N ASN A 194 11.98 6.31 -7.14
CA ASN A 194 11.43 4.95 -7.20
C ASN A 194 12.34 3.90 -6.54
N LEU A 195 13.47 4.31 -5.96
CA LEU A 195 14.36 3.45 -5.21
C LEU A 195 14.57 4.00 -3.79
N PHE A 196 14.48 3.13 -2.79
CA PHE A 196 14.80 3.42 -1.40
C PHE A 196 15.69 2.32 -0.82
N ALA A 197 16.81 2.70 -0.20
CA ALA A 197 17.72 1.77 0.46
C ALA A 197 17.45 1.76 1.96
N HIS A 198 17.15 0.57 2.50
CA HIS A 198 16.89 0.37 3.93
C HIS A 198 17.28 -1.06 4.32
N PRO A 199 17.82 -1.31 5.53
CA PRO A 199 18.09 -2.66 6.01
C PRO A 199 16.84 -3.55 5.99
N GLY A 200 17.02 -4.85 5.77
CA GLY A 200 15.94 -5.84 5.75
C GLY A 200 15.82 -6.71 7.00
N LYS A 201 16.68 -6.49 8.00
CA LYS A 201 16.83 -7.40 9.16
C LYS A 201 15.86 -7.16 10.30
N ASP A 202 15.38 -5.94 10.48
CA ASP A 202 14.58 -5.56 11.65
C ASP A 202 13.13 -5.98 11.43
N LYS A 203 12.84 -7.23 11.81
CA LYS A 203 11.51 -7.84 11.67
C LYS A 203 11.08 -8.38 13.02
N GLU A 204 9.99 -7.86 13.57
CA GLU A 204 9.55 -8.17 14.93
C GLU A 204 8.32 -9.09 14.96
N ILE A 205 7.40 -8.93 14.04
CA ILE A 205 6.09 -9.58 14.07
C ILE A 205 5.95 -10.62 12.95
N HIS A 206 6.34 -10.25 11.72
CA HIS A 206 6.16 -11.06 10.53
C HIS A 206 7.44 -11.14 9.69
N MET A 207 7.74 -12.30 9.10
CA MET A 207 8.97 -12.51 8.30
C MET A 207 9.07 -11.60 7.07
N SER A 208 7.94 -11.18 6.53
CA SER A 208 7.85 -10.33 5.33
C SER A 208 7.59 -8.86 5.65
N GLU A 209 7.81 -8.42 6.90
CA GLU A 209 7.58 -7.03 7.28
C GLU A 209 8.27 -6.03 6.37
N LYS A 210 7.51 -5.03 5.97
CA LYS A 210 8.03 -3.86 5.27
C LYS A 210 8.38 -2.77 6.31
N PRO A 211 9.59 -2.20 6.29
CA PRO A 211 10.00 -1.14 7.21
C PRO A 211 9.10 0.10 7.07
N VAL A 212 8.69 0.69 8.19
CA VAL A 212 7.81 1.88 8.22
C VAL A 212 8.44 3.04 7.44
N GLU A 213 9.73 3.32 7.62
CA GLU A 213 10.43 4.41 6.93
C GLU A 213 10.44 4.23 5.40
N MET A 214 10.63 2.99 4.93
CA MET A 214 10.58 2.68 3.50
C MET A 214 9.17 2.87 2.94
N LEU A 215 8.15 2.42 3.66
CA LEU A 215 6.75 2.64 3.29
C LEU A 215 6.41 4.13 3.26
N GLN A 216 6.82 4.90 4.27
CA GLN A 216 6.64 6.35 4.32
C GLN A 216 7.31 7.06 3.14
N HIS A 217 8.51 6.62 2.71
CA HIS A 217 9.15 7.18 1.52
C HIS A 217 8.24 7.07 0.29
N PHE A 218 7.71 5.88 -0.02
CA PHE A 218 6.84 5.69 -1.17
C PHE A 218 5.44 6.29 -0.96
N PHE A 219 4.91 6.24 0.25
CA PHE A 219 3.58 6.76 0.58
C PHE A 219 3.47 8.27 0.44
N ARG A 220 4.59 9.01 0.44
CA ARG A 220 4.61 10.43 0.07
C ARG A 220 3.98 10.72 -1.29
N MET A 221 3.95 9.73 -2.18
CA MET A 221 3.27 9.86 -3.47
C MET A 221 1.74 9.78 -3.34
N PHE A 222 1.20 9.12 -2.31
CA PHE A 222 -0.19 8.69 -2.28
C PHE A 222 -0.98 9.26 -1.11
N VAL A 223 -0.31 9.45 0.04
CA VAL A 223 -0.97 9.73 1.32
C VAL A 223 -1.03 11.22 1.61
N ASP A 224 -2.23 11.69 1.91
CA ASP A 224 -2.55 12.99 2.46
C ASP A 224 -3.77 12.87 3.40
N SER A 225 -4.25 14.00 3.93
CA SER A 225 -5.40 14.07 4.84
C SER A 225 -6.74 13.60 4.23
N ASN A 226 -6.80 13.33 2.93
CA ASN A 226 -7.98 12.79 2.24
C ASN A 226 -7.81 11.31 1.91
N SER A 227 -6.72 10.69 2.35
CA SER A 227 -6.44 9.30 2.01
C SER A 227 -7.24 8.35 2.89
N VAL A 228 -7.92 7.43 2.23
CA VAL A 228 -8.64 6.30 2.82
C VAL A 228 -7.90 5.04 2.38
N VAL A 229 -7.18 4.42 3.30
CA VAL A 229 -6.15 3.41 3.01
C VAL A 229 -6.64 2.02 3.40
N LEU A 230 -6.49 1.06 2.49
CA LEU A 230 -6.72 -0.36 2.75
C LEU A 230 -5.41 -1.13 2.57
N ASP A 231 -5.15 -2.02 3.53
CA ASP A 231 -4.19 -3.12 3.38
C ASP A 231 -4.95 -4.46 3.54
N PRO A 232 -5.20 -5.18 2.44
CA PRO A 232 -6.00 -6.40 2.47
C PRO A 232 -5.27 -7.61 3.09
N THR A 233 -3.97 -7.51 3.35
CA THR A 233 -3.13 -8.54 3.97
C THR A 233 -2.11 -7.88 4.90
N ALA A 234 -2.63 -7.23 5.95
CA ALA A 234 -1.90 -6.23 6.72
C ALA A 234 -0.68 -6.77 7.49
N GLY A 235 -0.61 -8.07 7.75
CA GLY A 235 0.50 -8.69 8.47
C GLY A 235 0.82 -7.96 9.78
N SER A 236 1.97 -7.30 9.85
CA SER A 236 2.39 -6.51 11.02
C SER A 236 1.62 -5.19 11.22
N GLY A 237 0.87 -4.72 10.23
CA GLY A 237 0.22 -3.42 10.25
C GLY A 237 1.12 -2.21 9.97
N ASN A 238 2.38 -2.44 9.58
CA ASN A 238 3.35 -1.36 9.34
C ASN A 238 2.90 -0.37 8.25
N ALA A 239 2.21 -0.85 7.20
CA ALA A 239 1.68 0.03 6.15
C ALA A 239 0.57 0.95 6.67
N LEU A 240 -0.30 0.43 7.53
CA LEU A 240 -1.34 1.24 8.16
C LEU A 240 -0.74 2.28 9.11
N TRP A 241 0.28 1.87 9.88
CA TRP A 241 1.00 2.77 10.77
C TRP A 241 1.67 3.89 10.01
N ALA A 242 2.42 3.56 8.94
CA ALA A 242 3.05 4.54 8.06
C ALA A 242 2.04 5.54 7.49
N ALA A 243 0.89 5.07 6.99
CA ALA A 243 -0.15 5.92 6.46
C ALA A 243 -0.80 6.82 7.52
N LYS A 244 -1.05 6.29 8.72
CA LYS A 244 -1.61 7.05 9.86
C LYS A 244 -0.67 8.18 10.28
N GLU A 245 0.62 7.90 10.48
CA GLU A 245 1.60 8.91 10.85
C GLU A 245 1.76 10.01 9.78
N MET A 246 1.50 9.68 8.53
CA MET A 246 1.50 10.65 7.42
C MET A 246 0.18 11.42 7.29
N GLY A 247 -0.76 11.22 8.21
CA GLY A 247 -2.01 11.96 8.27
C GLY A 247 -3.12 11.46 7.37
N ALA A 248 -3.11 10.16 7.01
CA ALA A 248 -4.26 9.54 6.34
C ALA A 248 -5.54 9.72 7.15
N ASN A 249 -6.65 10.04 6.47
CA ASN A 249 -7.95 10.24 7.09
C ASN A 249 -8.48 8.97 7.74
N TYR A 250 -8.34 7.85 7.04
CA TYR A 250 -8.77 6.55 7.52
C TYR A 250 -7.83 5.45 7.04
N VAL A 251 -7.58 4.46 7.88
CA VAL A 251 -6.77 3.28 7.55
C VAL A 251 -7.50 2.03 8.03
N LEU A 252 -7.48 0.96 7.23
CA LEU A 252 -8.05 -0.35 7.57
C LEU A 252 -7.12 -1.45 7.06
N GLY A 253 -6.84 -2.42 7.91
CA GLY A 253 -6.10 -3.62 7.55
C GLY A 253 -6.88 -4.89 7.88
N LEU A 254 -6.68 -5.89 7.04
CA LEU A 254 -7.22 -7.22 7.23
C LEU A 254 -6.09 -8.22 7.42
N GLU A 255 -6.22 -9.08 8.41
CA GLU A 255 -5.29 -10.18 8.66
C GLU A 255 -6.09 -11.44 8.97
N ARG A 256 -5.87 -12.49 8.17
CA ARG A 256 -6.64 -13.74 8.31
C ARG A 256 -6.05 -14.70 9.36
N ASP A 257 -4.74 -14.61 9.63
CA ASP A 257 -4.11 -15.46 10.63
C ASP A 257 -4.33 -14.88 12.03
N PRO A 258 -4.97 -15.64 12.96
CA PRO A 258 -5.30 -15.12 14.28
C PRO A 258 -4.06 -14.77 15.10
N ALA A 259 -2.96 -15.52 14.95
CA ALA A 259 -1.73 -15.28 15.71
C ALA A 259 -0.98 -14.05 15.20
N PHE A 260 -0.98 -13.80 13.89
CA PHE A 260 -0.43 -12.56 13.31
C PHE A 260 -1.30 -11.37 13.68
N HIS A 261 -2.63 -11.49 13.57
CA HIS A 261 -3.56 -10.44 13.97
C HIS A 261 -3.38 -10.03 15.44
N GLU A 262 -3.31 -10.98 16.37
CA GLU A 262 -3.13 -10.68 17.81
C GLU A 262 -1.83 -9.92 18.06
N ARG A 263 -0.71 -10.36 17.47
CA ARG A 263 0.60 -9.69 17.59
C ARG A 263 0.57 -8.28 17.03
N SER A 264 -0.06 -8.09 15.86
CA SER A 264 -0.15 -6.80 15.20
C SER A 264 -1.01 -5.81 15.97
N VAL A 265 -2.11 -6.28 16.57
CA VAL A 265 -2.95 -5.48 17.46
C VAL A 265 -2.18 -5.05 18.71
N ALA A 266 -1.40 -5.96 19.31
CA ALA A 266 -0.56 -5.64 20.48
C ALA A 266 0.50 -4.58 20.14
N ALA A 267 1.20 -4.74 19.02
CA ALA A 267 2.21 -3.78 18.54
C ALA A 267 1.58 -2.41 18.23
N TRP A 268 0.41 -2.39 17.59
CA TRP A 268 -0.33 -1.14 17.32
C TRP A 268 -0.66 -0.38 18.61
N LYS A 269 -1.16 -1.07 19.64
CA LYS A 269 -1.49 -0.47 20.94
C LYS A 269 -0.25 0.09 21.63
N ALA A 270 0.86 -0.65 21.64
CA ALA A 270 2.13 -0.19 22.21
C ALA A 270 2.61 1.11 21.54
N ARG A 271 2.71 1.15 20.22
CA ARG A 271 3.10 2.34 19.46
C ARG A 271 2.14 3.52 19.69
N SER A 272 0.83 3.27 19.78
CA SER A 272 -0.15 4.33 20.01
C SER A 272 -0.02 4.95 21.40
N THR A 273 0.43 4.19 22.41
CA THR A 273 0.68 4.68 23.77
C THR A 273 1.95 5.55 23.80
N GLU A 274 3.01 5.12 23.12
CA GLU A 274 4.27 5.88 23.01
C GLU A 274 4.10 7.20 22.26
N ALA A 275 3.29 7.22 21.21
CA ALA A 275 3.03 8.43 20.41
C ALA A 275 2.13 9.46 21.11
N GLY A 276 1.41 9.06 22.17
CA GLY A 276 0.54 9.92 22.97
C GLY A 276 1.15 10.42 24.28
N ALA A 277 2.36 9.95 24.61
CA ALA A 277 3.13 10.38 25.79
C ALA A 277 4.13 11.47 25.43
#